data_5a4899d47c2979728c42159ce8ac82eb
#
_entry.id   5a4899d47c2979728c42159ce8ac82eb
#
_cell.length_a   1.000
_cell.length_b   1.000
_cell.length_c   1.000
_cell.angle_alpha   90.00
_cell.angle_beta   90.00
_cell.angle_gamma   90.00
#
_symmetry.space_group_name_H-M   'P 1'
#
loop_
_entity.id
_entity.type
_entity.pdbx_description
1 polymer ?
#
loop_
_entity_poly.entity_id
_entity_poly.type
_entity_poly.pdbx_seq_one_letter_code
_entity_poly.pdbx_strand_id
1 'polypeptide(L)'
;GVEAWAGMRALDYLETRPEVDKTRFGVTGRSGGGAYSWWIAALDERIACAAPTAGITTLRNHVVDGCVEGHCDCMFMVNTYRWDYDKLAALVAPRPLCIVNTDKDNIFPIDGVFEIYQSTRRIYKLLDAEKNIGLQIAEGPHADTQPLNTGEFHWMTRFLQGAELMSTLDAPAVKSLDELPADFEAPDEYLIEAANITADLAKLSKQG
;
A
#
# COMPACT_ATOMS: atom_id res chain seq x y z
N GLY A 1 -4.71 5.14 14.79
CA GLY A 1 -5.14 6.48 15.16
C GLY A 1 -4.15 7.56 14.79
N VAL A 2 -2.99 7.63 15.47
CA VAL A 2 -2.01 8.72 15.27
C VAL A 2 -1.43 8.71 13.85
N GLU A 3 -1.02 7.57 13.36
CA GLU A 3 -0.47 7.43 12.00
C GLU A 3 -1.48 7.83 10.91
N ALA A 4 -2.72 7.37 11.02
CA ALA A 4 -3.75 7.76 10.07
C ALA A 4 -4.00 9.28 10.09
N TRP A 5 -4.02 9.89 11.28
CA TRP A 5 -4.12 11.34 11.42
C TRP A 5 -2.92 12.06 10.77
N ALA A 6 -1.70 11.55 10.97
CA ALA A 6 -0.50 12.10 10.34
C ALA A 6 -0.58 12.04 8.80
N GLY A 7 -1.08 10.92 8.24
CA GLY A 7 -1.32 10.81 6.82
C GLY A 7 -2.37 11.78 6.27
N MET A 8 -3.47 11.99 7.01
CA MET A 8 -4.43 13.03 6.65
C MET A 8 -3.79 14.42 6.62
N ARG A 9 -2.90 14.72 7.59
CA ARG A 9 -2.16 16.00 7.58
C ARG A 9 -1.18 16.11 6.42
N ALA A 10 -0.54 14.99 6.02
CA ALA A 10 0.29 14.96 4.83
C ALA A 10 -0.53 15.26 3.56
N LEU A 11 -1.73 14.71 3.43
CA LEU A 11 -2.63 15.03 2.33
C LEU A 11 -3.04 16.51 2.35
N ASP A 12 -3.34 17.08 3.50
CA ASP A 12 -3.64 18.51 3.62
C ASP A 12 -2.47 19.37 3.13
N TYR A 13 -1.24 18.99 3.49
CA TYR A 13 -0.05 19.67 2.99
C TYR A 13 0.09 19.54 1.47
N LEU A 14 -0.07 18.33 0.94
CA LEU A 14 0.00 18.10 -0.51
C LEU A 14 -1.05 18.91 -1.28
N GLU A 15 -2.23 19.11 -0.72
CA GLU A 15 -3.26 19.96 -1.33
C GLU A 15 -2.86 21.44 -1.42
N THR A 16 -1.91 21.90 -0.63
CA THR A 16 -1.37 23.26 -0.74
C THR A 16 -0.37 23.43 -1.87
N ARG A 17 0.15 22.33 -2.42
CA ARG A 17 1.21 22.35 -3.42
C ARG A 17 0.62 22.53 -4.83
N PRO A 18 1.08 23.53 -5.60
CA PRO A 18 0.55 23.79 -6.94
C PRO A 18 0.92 22.71 -7.97
N GLU A 19 2.00 21.97 -7.75
CA GLU A 19 2.49 20.90 -8.61
C GLU A 19 1.76 19.58 -8.43
N VAL A 20 0.90 19.46 -7.39
CA VAL A 20 0.19 18.23 -7.05
C VAL A 20 -1.20 18.20 -7.66
N ASP A 21 -1.52 17.11 -8.34
CA ASP A 21 -2.88 16.84 -8.78
C ASP A 21 -3.72 16.28 -7.61
N LYS A 22 -4.53 17.14 -7.04
CA LYS A 22 -5.36 16.85 -5.86
C LYS A 22 -6.47 15.82 -6.10
N THR A 23 -6.72 15.48 -7.36
CA THR A 23 -7.76 14.50 -7.74
C THR A 23 -7.24 13.08 -7.89
N ARG A 24 -5.92 12.89 -7.80
CA ARG A 24 -5.24 11.63 -8.11
C ARG A 24 -4.27 11.17 -7.02
N PHE A 25 -4.65 11.31 -5.76
CA PHE A 25 -3.87 10.72 -4.68
C PHE A 25 -3.97 9.20 -4.71
N GLY A 26 -2.82 8.56 -4.75
CA GLY A 26 -2.70 7.12 -4.59
C GLY A 26 -1.91 6.78 -3.34
N VAL A 27 -2.14 5.58 -2.80
CA VAL A 27 -1.39 5.09 -1.65
C VAL A 27 -0.98 3.64 -1.83
N THR A 28 0.27 3.36 -1.56
CA THR A 28 0.84 2.01 -1.49
C THR A 28 1.86 1.95 -0.36
N GLY A 29 2.30 0.77 -0.03
CA GLY A 29 3.33 0.52 0.97
C GLY A 29 3.31 -0.94 1.36
N ARG A 30 4.42 -1.45 1.91
CA ARG A 30 4.59 -2.85 2.29
C ARG A 30 4.65 -3.03 3.81
N SER A 31 4.15 -4.18 4.29
CA SER A 31 4.18 -4.57 5.71
C SER A 31 3.46 -3.54 6.58
N GLY A 32 4.10 -2.90 7.52
CA GLY A 32 3.54 -1.76 8.26
C GLY A 32 3.03 -0.64 7.34
N GLY A 33 3.77 -0.33 6.26
CA GLY A 33 3.33 0.60 5.22
C GLY A 33 2.11 0.11 4.44
N GLY A 34 1.99 -1.22 4.23
CA GLY A 34 0.79 -1.84 3.65
C GLY A 34 -0.43 -1.69 4.57
N ALA A 35 -0.25 -2.00 5.86
CA ALA A 35 -1.28 -1.80 6.87
C ALA A 35 -1.72 -0.33 6.93
N TYR A 36 -0.77 0.58 6.97
CA TYR A 36 -1.04 2.01 6.95
C TYR A 36 -1.80 2.45 5.68
N SER A 37 -1.44 1.89 4.51
CA SER A 37 -2.02 2.27 3.23
C SER A 37 -3.52 1.99 3.15
N TRP A 38 -3.98 0.83 3.58
CA TRP A 38 -5.42 0.56 3.55
C TRP A 38 -6.17 1.26 4.68
N TRP A 39 -5.53 1.54 5.85
CA TRP A 39 -6.12 2.38 6.88
C TRP A 39 -6.38 3.80 6.38
N ILE A 40 -5.40 4.47 5.77
CA ILE A 40 -5.58 5.81 5.26
C ILE A 40 -6.58 5.85 4.11
N ALA A 41 -6.55 4.84 3.22
CA ALA A 41 -7.53 4.72 2.15
C ALA A 41 -8.97 4.53 2.66
N ALA A 42 -9.15 3.80 3.77
CA ALA A 42 -10.46 3.62 4.39
C ALA A 42 -10.98 4.89 5.08
N LEU A 43 -10.09 5.71 5.64
CA LEU A 43 -10.44 6.87 6.48
C LEU A 43 -10.45 8.20 5.74
N ASP A 44 -9.79 8.31 4.58
CA ASP A 44 -9.70 9.55 3.81
C ASP A 44 -10.11 9.32 2.36
N GLU A 45 -11.24 9.91 1.97
CA GLU A 45 -11.83 9.75 0.64
C GLU A 45 -11.01 10.43 -0.47
N ARG A 46 -10.04 11.28 -0.14
CA ARG A 46 -9.12 11.87 -1.11
C ARG A 46 -8.19 10.84 -1.74
N ILE A 47 -7.96 9.71 -1.08
CA ILE A 47 -7.22 8.59 -1.68
C ILE A 47 -8.06 7.99 -2.81
N ALA A 48 -7.69 8.28 -4.02
CA ALA A 48 -8.41 7.85 -5.23
C ALA A 48 -8.09 6.40 -5.63
N CYS A 49 -6.94 5.86 -5.21
CA CYS A 49 -6.51 4.49 -5.52
C CYS A 49 -5.58 3.96 -4.43
N ALA A 50 -5.75 2.70 -4.05
CA ALA A 50 -4.92 2.05 -3.04
C ALA A 50 -4.40 0.69 -3.52
N ALA A 51 -3.14 0.39 -3.20
CA ALA A 51 -2.50 -0.91 -3.45
C ALA A 51 -1.66 -1.35 -2.24
N PRO A 52 -2.29 -1.67 -1.09
CA PRO A 52 -1.57 -2.15 0.09
C PRO A 52 -0.91 -3.50 -0.18
N THR A 53 0.38 -3.60 0.15
CA THR A 53 1.20 -4.79 -0.06
C THR A 53 1.59 -5.44 1.25
N ALA A 54 1.27 -6.72 1.42
CA ALA A 54 1.56 -7.50 2.62
C ALA A 54 1.21 -6.74 3.91
N GLY A 55 0.02 -6.18 3.97
CA GLY A 55 -0.45 -5.34 5.07
C GLY A 55 -1.82 -5.71 5.61
N ILE A 56 -2.41 -6.81 5.16
CA ILE A 56 -3.75 -7.25 5.58
C ILE A 56 -3.83 -8.79 5.59
N THR A 57 -4.39 -9.33 6.64
CA THR A 57 -4.87 -10.72 6.75
C THR A 57 -5.99 -10.76 7.80
N THR A 58 -6.59 -11.92 8.08
CA THR A 58 -7.67 -12.00 9.07
C THR A 58 -7.18 -11.84 10.50
N LEU A 59 -8.06 -11.35 11.39
CA LEU A 59 -7.81 -11.38 12.84
C LEU A 59 -7.56 -12.80 13.36
N ARG A 60 -8.10 -13.82 12.71
CA ARG A 60 -7.80 -15.20 13.03
C ARG A 60 -6.32 -15.49 12.88
N ASN A 61 -5.73 -15.17 11.72
CA ASN A 61 -4.28 -15.34 11.52
C ASN A 61 -3.48 -14.53 12.53
N HIS A 62 -3.88 -13.28 12.78
CA HIS A 62 -3.16 -12.44 13.75
C HIS A 62 -3.17 -13.00 15.16
N VAL A 63 -4.34 -13.40 15.67
CA VAL A 63 -4.56 -13.71 17.09
C VAL A 63 -4.50 -15.21 17.37
N VAL A 64 -5.20 -16.02 16.58
CA VAL A 64 -5.32 -17.46 16.82
C VAL A 64 -4.09 -18.21 16.30
N ASP A 65 -3.64 -17.86 15.10
CA ASP A 65 -2.50 -18.52 14.46
C ASP A 65 -1.17 -17.86 14.85
N GLY A 66 -1.20 -16.78 15.65
CA GLY A 66 -0.03 -16.15 16.25
C GLY A 66 0.80 -15.29 15.30
N CYS A 67 0.32 -14.96 14.11
CA CYS A 67 1.07 -14.17 13.13
C CYS A 67 1.35 -12.74 13.59
N VAL A 68 0.66 -12.25 14.62
CA VAL A 68 0.86 -10.90 15.18
C VAL A 68 2.27 -10.66 15.72
N GLU A 69 2.97 -11.70 16.12
CA GLU A 69 4.34 -11.58 16.68
C GLU A 69 5.36 -10.99 15.69
N GLY A 70 5.10 -10.97 14.41
CA GLY A 70 5.96 -10.35 13.41
C GLY A 70 5.55 -8.92 13.03
N HIS A 71 4.47 -8.42 13.61
CA HIS A 71 3.87 -7.14 13.23
C HIS A 71 4.35 -6.00 14.12
N CYS A 72 4.35 -4.79 13.54
CA CYS A 72 4.40 -3.56 14.32
C CYS A 72 3.01 -3.24 14.91
N ASP A 73 2.94 -2.30 15.85
CA ASP A 73 1.71 -1.90 16.56
C ASP A 73 0.60 -1.35 15.65
N CYS A 74 0.90 -1.10 14.37
CA CYS A 74 -0.05 -0.58 13.39
C CYS A 74 -1.25 -1.50 13.14
N MET A 75 -1.17 -2.78 13.50
CA MET A 75 -2.25 -3.75 13.35
C MET A 75 -3.21 -3.77 14.54
N PHE A 76 -2.90 -3.08 15.63
CA PHE A 76 -3.77 -3.02 16.80
C PHE A 76 -4.98 -2.12 16.55
N MET A 77 -6.16 -2.62 16.93
CA MET A 77 -7.38 -1.81 16.99
C MET A 77 -8.25 -2.17 18.19
N VAL A 78 -8.94 -1.19 18.76
CA VAL A 78 -10.01 -1.42 19.71
C VAL A 78 -11.22 -1.93 18.94
N ASN A 79 -11.54 -3.22 19.10
CA ASN A 79 -12.53 -3.91 18.28
C ASN A 79 -13.81 -4.25 19.05
N THR A 80 -14.49 -3.21 19.53
CA THR A 80 -15.76 -3.37 20.27
C THR A 80 -16.85 -4.04 19.43
N TYR A 81 -16.85 -3.81 18.13
CA TYR A 81 -17.84 -4.36 17.20
C TYR A 81 -17.50 -5.73 16.66
N ARG A 82 -16.37 -6.30 17.02
CA ARG A 82 -15.87 -7.60 16.53
C ARG A 82 -15.79 -7.67 15.00
N TRP A 83 -15.32 -6.58 14.37
CA TRP A 83 -15.06 -6.56 12.95
C TRP A 83 -13.76 -7.27 12.62
N ASP A 84 -13.71 -7.85 11.44
CA ASP A 84 -12.45 -8.23 10.83
C ASP A 84 -12.02 -7.16 9.80
N TYR A 85 -10.83 -7.25 9.30
CA TYR A 85 -10.23 -6.27 8.39
C TYR A 85 -10.95 -6.18 7.04
N ASP A 86 -11.74 -7.17 6.65
CA ASP A 86 -12.62 -7.10 5.49
C ASP A 86 -13.62 -5.93 5.57
N LYS A 87 -14.07 -5.56 6.77
CA LYS A 87 -14.97 -4.42 6.96
C LYS A 87 -14.24 -3.10 6.71
N LEU A 88 -12.98 -3.00 7.12
CA LEU A 88 -12.17 -1.81 6.88
C LEU A 88 -11.76 -1.70 5.40
N ALA A 89 -11.36 -2.80 4.77
CA ALA A 89 -11.09 -2.83 3.34
C ALA A 89 -12.34 -2.44 2.51
N ALA A 90 -13.53 -2.84 2.97
CA ALA A 90 -14.79 -2.47 2.33
C ALA A 90 -15.11 -0.98 2.37
N LEU A 91 -14.58 -0.21 3.34
CA LEU A 91 -14.74 1.25 3.39
C LEU A 91 -14.02 1.97 2.23
N VAL A 92 -13.08 1.33 1.57
CA VAL A 92 -12.44 1.89 0.37
C VAL A 92 -13.40 1.90 -0.82
N ALA A 93 -14.34 0.95 -0.87
CA ALA A 93 -15.30 0.84 -1.98
C ALA A 93 -16.15 2.12 -2.14
N PRO A 94 -16.46 2.54 -3.39
CA PRO A 94 -16.19 1.86 -4.67
C PRO A 94 -14.85 2.24 -5.32
N ARG A 95 -13.98 2.95 -4.60
CA ARG A 95 -12.66 3.39 -5.09
C ARG A 95 -11.74 2.19 -5.36
N PRO A 96 -10.81 2.30 -6.33
CA PRO A 96 -9.87 1.23 -6.66
C PRO A 96 -9.03 0.75 -5.49
N LEU A 97 -9.08 -0.55 -5.22
CA LEU A 97 -8.29 -1.25 -4.20
C LEU A 97 -7.68 -2.52 -4.79
N CYS A 98 -6.36 -2.64 -4.77
CA CYS A 98 -5.65 -3.88 -5.06
C CYS A 98 -5.02 -4.43 -3.78
N ILE A 99 -5.40 -5.61 -3.35
CA ILE A 99 -4.72 -6.31 -2.27
C ILE A 99 -3.55 -7.07 -2.88
N VAL A 100 -2.34 -6.78 -2.42
CA VAL A 100 -1.10 -7.32 -2.98
C VAL A 100 -0.37 -8.13 -1.90
N ASN A 101 0.04 -9.36 -2.20
CA ASN A 101 0.73 -10.22 -1.24
C ASN A 101 1.63 -11.25 -1.93
N THR A 102 2.47 -11.93 -1.15
CA THR A 102 3.21 -13.12 -1.61
C THR A 102 2.56 -14.40 -1.09
N ASP A 103 2.76 -15.51 -1.79
CA ASP A 103 2.14 -16.80 -1.48
C ASP A 103 2.76 -17.52 -0.26
N LYS A 104 3.98 -17.14 0.13
CA LYS A 104 4.74 -17.75 1.24
C LYS A 104 5.01 -16.75 2.37
N ASP A 105 4.17 -15.71 2.46
CA ASP A 105 4.23 -14.75 3.55
C ASP A 105 3.71 -15.38 4.85
N ASN A 106 4.58 -15.49 5.84
CA ASN A 106 4.23 -16.04 7.15
C ASN A 106 3.70 -15.02 8.15
N ILE A 107 3.81 -13.74 7.81
CA ILE A 107 3.28 -12.63 8.63
C ILE A 107 1.86 -12.28 8.17
N PHE A 108 1.61 -12.33 6.86
CA PHE A 108 0.29 -12.15 6.26
C PHE A 108 -0.08 -13.40 5.45
N PRO A 109 -0.49 -14.50 6.11
CA PRO A 109 -0.79 -15.76 5.45
C PRO A 109 -1.83 -15.62 4.35
N ILE A 110 -1.57 -16.30 3.23
CA ILE A 110 -2.34 -16.16 1.99
C ILE A 110 -3.82 -16.58 2.14
N ASP A 111 -4.12 -17.53 3.01
CA ASP A 111 -5.49 -17.97 3.28
C ASP A 111 -6.35 -16.83 3.85
N GLY A 112 -5.83 -16.10 4.84
CA GLY A 112 -6.51 -14.94 5.41
C GLY A 112 -6.57 -13.76 4.44
N VAL A 113 -5.51 -13.51 3.68
CA VAL A 113 -5.52 -12.48 2.61
C VAL A 113 -6.62 -12.77 1.60
N PHE A 114 -6.76 -14.03 1.20
CA PHE A 114 -7.79 -14.44 0.24
C PHE A 114 -9.21 -14.33 0.83
N GLU A 115 -9.39 -14.65 2.10
CA GLU A 115 -10.66 -14.48 2.82
C GLU A 115 -11.08 -13.00 2.86
N ILE A 116 -10.17 -12.11 3.22
CA ILE A 116 -10.41 -10.65 3.21
C ILE A 116 -10.78 -10.17 1.80
N TYR A 117 -10.03 -10.58 0.78
CA TYR A 117 -10.34 -10.22 -0.59
C TYR A 117 -11.74 -10.68 -1.01
N GLN A 118 -12.10 -11.93 -0.77
CA GLN A 118 -13.41 -12.46 -1.15
C GLN A 118 -14.56 -11.72 -0.45
N SER A 119 -14.40 -11.44 0.83
CA SER A 119 -15.41 -10.72 1.61
C SER A 119 -15.58 -9.29 1.12
N THR A 120 -14.46 -8.61 0.89
CA THR A 120 -14.45 -7.24 0.36
C THR A 120 -15.04 -7.18 -1.05
N ARG A 121 -14.69 -8.14 -1.93
CA ARG A 121 -15.21 -8.21 -3.31
C ARG A 121 -16.73 -8.31 -3.35
N ARG A 122 -17.37 -8.96 -2.39
CA ARG A 122 -18.84 -9.02 -2.32
C ARG A 122 -19.45 -7.63 -2.16
N ILE A 123 -18.81 -6.76 -1.38
CA ILE A 123 -19.25 -5.37 -1.20
C ILE A 123 -19.07 -4.57 -2.50
N TYR A 124 -17.91 -4.71 -3.17
CA TYR A 124 -17.69 -4.08 -4.47
C TYR A 124 -18.73 -4.51 -5.51
N LYS A 125 -19.10 -5.79 -5.51
CA LYS A 125 -20.16 -6.31 -6.39
C LYS A 125 -21.52 -5.69 -6.08
N LEU A 126 -21.88 -5.51 -4.81
CA LEU A 126 -23.14 -4.86 -4.40
C LEU A 126 -23.20 -3.40 -4.85
N LEU A 127 -22.05 -2.77 -5.05
CA LEU A 127 -21.92 -1.37 -5.49
C LEU A 127 -21.67 -1.24 -7.01
N ASP A 128 -21.82 -2.32 -7.78
CA ASP A 128 -21.50 -2.37 -9.22
C ASP A 128 -20.08 -1.91 -9.59
N ALA A 129 -19.14 -2.10 -8.63
CA ALA A 129 -17.75 -1.65 -8.73
C ALA A 129 -16.73 -2.82 -8.76
N GLU A 130 -17.13 -4.03 -9.12
CA GLU A 130 -16.30 -5.24 -9.05
C GLU A 130 -14.98 -5.11 -9.84
N LYS A 131 -14.93 -4.30 -10.89
CA LYS A 131 -13.72 -4.00 -11.67
C LYS A 131 -12.69 -3.16 -10.90
N ASN A 132 -13.10 -2.56 -9.78
CA ASN A 132 -12.28 -1.69 -8.95
C ASN A 132 -11.66 -2.42 -7.74
N ILE A 133 -11.81 -3.73 -7.63
CA ILE A 133 -11.08 -4.52 -6.65
C ILE A 133 -10.22 -5.56 -7.35
N GLY A 134 -8.96 -5.65 -6.95
CA GLY A 134 -7.97 -6.60 -7.44
C GLY A 134 -7.31 -7.39 -6.33
N LEU A 135 -6.78 -8.57 -6.70
CA LEU A 135 -5.88 -9.36 -5.88
C LEU A 135 -4.69 -9.74 -6.73
N GLN A 136 -3.50 -9.44 -6.24
CA GLN A 136 -2.25 -9.82 -6.88
C GLN A 136 -1.39 -10.62 -5.92
N ILE A 137 -0.99 -11.80 -6.36
CA ILE A 137 -0.12 -12.68 -5.60
C ILE A 137 1.14 -12.96 -6.42
N ALA A 138 2.30 -12.78 -5.79
CA ALA A 138 3.58 -13.19 -6.34
C ALA A 138 4.17 -14.35 -5.53
N GLU A 139 5.08 -15.10 -6.12
CA GLU A 139 5.82 -16.12 -5.40
C GLU A 139 6.85 -15.49 -4.47
N GLY A 140 6.90 -15.94 -3.21
CA GLY A 140 7.98 -15.56 -2.30
C GLY A 140 7.53 -15.38 -0.84
N PRO A 141 8.51 -15.15 0.05
CA PRO A 141 8.28 -14.85 1.46
C PRO A 141 7.84 -13.39 1.66
N HIS A 142 7.75 -12.94 2.91
CA HIS A 142 7.52 -11.53 3.26
C HIS A 142 8.70 -10.64 2.82
N ALA A 143 8.72 -10.27 1.55
CA ALA A 143 9.80 -9.47 0.95
C ALA A 143 9.27 -8.61 -0.21
N ASP A 144 9.96 -7.52 -0.51
CA ASP A 144 9.74 -6.78 -1.74
C ASP A 144 10.24 -7.61 -2.92
N THR A 145 9.39 -7.80 -3.89
CA THR A 145 9.73 -8.49 -5.13
C THR A 145 9.32 -7.67 -6.32
N GLN A 146 10.09 -7.76 -7.39
CA GLN A 146 9.76 -7.04 -8.63
C GLN A 146 8.36 -7.37 -9.16
N PRO A 147 7.88 -8.63 -9.16
CA PRO A 147 6.51 -8.91 -9.58
C PRO A 147 5.43 -8.21 -8.76
N LEU A 148 5.62 -8.04 -7.45
CA LEU A 148 4.71 -7.28 -6.60
C LEU A 148 4.67 -5.81 -7.01
N ASN A 149 5.84 -5.16 -7.06
CA ASN A 149 5.96 -3.74 -7.40
C ASN A 149 5.41 -3.45 -8.80
N THR A 150 5.67 -4.31 -9.77
CA THR A 150 5.13 -4.17 -11.12
C THR A 150 3.61 -4.14 -11.12
N GLY A 151 2.97 -5.02 -10.37
CA GLY A 151 1.53 -5.04 -10.31
C GLY A 151 0.91 -3.86 -9.58
N GLU A 152 1.54 -3.38 -8.50
CA GLU A 152 1.14 -2.15 -7.83
C GLU A 152 1.16 -0.96 -8.80
N PHE A 153 2.26 -0.80 -9.55
CA PHE A 153 2.38 0.27 -10.53
C PHE A 153 1.38 0.14 -11.67
N HIS A 154 1.10 -1.07 -12.12
CA HIS A 154 0.04 -1.32 -13.10
C HIS A 154 -1.32 -0.85 -12.59
N TRP A 155 -1.66 -1.22 -11.36
CA TRP A 155 -2.91 -0.81 -10.74
C TRP A 155 -3.01 0.70 -10.60
N MET A 156 -1.97 1.33 -10.07
CA MET A 156 -1.91 2.78 -9.91
C MET A 156 -2.00 3.51 -11.26
N THR A 157 -1.25 3.08 -12.26
CA THR A 157 -1.25 3.70 -13.59
C THR A 157 -2.62 3.59 -14.24
N ARG A 158 -3.25 2.43 -14.14
CA ARG A 158 -4.60 2.23 -14.69
C ARG A 158 -5.62 3.21 -14.10
N PHE A 159 -5.63 3.37 -12.80
CA PHE A 159 -6.68 4.13 -12.12
C PHE A 159 -6.35 5.60 -11.87
N LEU A 160 -5.07 5.97 -11.79
CA LEU A 160 -4.67 7.35 -11.60
C LEU A 160 -4.32 8.07 -12.90
N GLN A 161 -3.83 7.34 -13.91
CA GLN A 161 -3.45 7.94 -15.20
C GLN A 161 -4.41 7.58 -16.34
N GLY A 162 -5.30 6.62 -16.13
CA GLY A 162 -6.23 6.16 -17.16
C GLY A 162 -5.55 5.41 -18.31
N ALA A 163 -4.30 4.97 -18.11
CA ALA A 163 -3.55 4.24 -19.11
C ALA A 163 -3.76 2.73 -18.91
N GLU A 164 -4.19 2.04 -19.95
CA GLU A 164 -4.04 0.60 -20.02
C GLU A 164 -2.55 0.32 -20.30
N LEU A 165 -1.85 -0.20 -19.30
CA LEU A 165 -0.48 -0.64 -19.49
C LEU A 165 -0.46 -1.90 -20.38
N MET A 166 0.54 -1.97 -21.22
CA MET A 166 0.91 -3.16 -21.99
C MET A 166 0.98 -4.37 -21.07
N SER A 167 0.75 -5.55 -21.59
CA SER A 167 0.89 -6.78 -20.80
C SER A 167 2.29 -6.85 -20.19
N THR A 168 2.41 -7.50 -19.03
CA THR A 168 3.72 -7.69 -18.37
C THR A 168 4.72 -8.44 -19.27
N LEU A 169 4.25 -9.12 -20.30
CA LEU A 169 5.07 -9.79 -21.32
C LEU A 169 5.75 -8.80 -22.27
N ASP A 170 5.17 -7.62 -22.44
CA ASP A 170 5.69 -6.59 -23.34
C ASP A 170 6.43 -5.48 -22.56
N ALA A 171 6.43 -5.54 -21.24
CA ALA A 171 7.21 -4.60 -20.43
C ALA A 171 8.71 -4.90 -20.60
N PRO A 172 9.54 -3.88 -20.92
CA PRO A 172 10.98 -4.08 -20.92
C PRO A 172 11.41 -4.60 -19.54
N ALA A 173 12.31 -5.57 -19.52
CA ALA A 173 12.87 -6.08 -18.27
C ALA A 173 13.39 -4.89 -17.44
N VAL A 174 12.93 -4.78 -16.20
CA VAL A 174 13.47 -3.77 -15.29
C VAL A 174 14.92 -4.13 -15.06
N LYS A 175 15.83 -3.23 -15.46
CA LYS A 175 17.25 -3.41 -15.23
C LYS A 175 17.52 -3.45 -13.73
N SER A 176 18.34 -4.37 -13.29
CA SER A 176 18.86 -4.33 -11.93
C SER A 176 19.66 -3.04 -11.72
N LEU A 177 19.84 -2.62 -10.48
CA LEU A 177 20.71 -1.48 -10.16
C LEU A 177 22.13 -1.68 -10.75
N ASP A 178 22.57 -2.94 -10.85
CA ASP A 178 23.87 -3.31 -11.42
C ASP A 178 23.94 -3.12 -12.94
N GLU A 179 22.79 -2.97 -13.61
CA GLU A 179 22.69 -2.73 -15.06
C GLU A 179 22.52 -1.25 -15.43
N LEU A 180 22.47 -0.38 -14.43
CA LEU A 180 22.49 1.04 -14.69
C LEU A 180 23.86 1.44 -15.26
N PRO A 181 23.93 2.40 -16.19
CA PRO A 181 25.19 2.91 -16.68
C PRO A 181 26.10 3.32 -15.52
N ALA A 182 27.38 3.01 -15.60
CA ALA A 182 28.35 3.35 -14.55
C ALA A 182 28.49 4.88 -14.33
N ASP A 183 27.97 5.68 -15.26
CA ASP A 183 27.88 7.12 -15.24
C ASP A 183 26.50 7.64 -14.85
N PHE A 184 25.61 6.76 -14.35
CA PHE A 184 24.32 7.21 -13.79
C PHE A 184 24.60 7.89 -12.45
N GLU A 185 24.70 9.19 -12.50
CA GLU A 185 24.72 10.05 -11.31
C GLU A 185 23.30 10.56 -11.05
N ALA A 186 22.80 10.33 -9.82
CA ALA A 186 21.58 11.02 -9.40
C ALA A 186 21.88 12.52 -9.39
N PRO A 187 20.98 13.39 -9.90
CA PRO A 187 21.18 14.82 -9.85
C PRO A 187 21.54 15.26 -8.43
N ASP A 188 22.61 16.06 -8.29
CA ASP A 188 23.13 16.51 -6.98
C ASP A 188 22.05 17.12 -6.10
N GLU A 189 21.07 17.80 -6.68
CA GLU A 189 19.92 18.38 -5.99
C GLU A 189 19.10 17.36 -5.20
N TYR A 190 18.89 16.15 -5.74
CA TYR A 190 18.17 15.07 -5.02
C TYR A 190 19.00 14.47 -3.90
N LEU A 191 20.31 14.35 -4.06
CA LEU A 191 21.23 13.86 -3.03
C LEU A 191 21.33 14.86 -1.88
N ILE A 192 21.37 16.14 -2.17
CA ILE A 192 21.42 17.22 -1.17
C ILE A 192 20.09 17.28 -0.41
N GLU A 193 18.96 17.16 -1.08
CA GLU A 193 17.64 17.20 -0.45
C GLU A 193 17.42 15.99 0.45
N ALA A 194 17.77 14.79 0.01
CA ALA A 194 17.70 13.56 0.82
C ALA A 194 18.62 13.64 2.06
N ALA A 195 19.84 14.19 1.91
CA ALA A 195 20.77 14.38 3.02
C ALA A 195 20.23 15.40 4.03
N ASN A 196 19.60 16.48 3.59
CA ASN A 196 19.00 17.50 4.44
C ASN A 196 17.81 16.94 5.24
N ILE A 197 16.91 16.21 4.57
CA ILE A 197 15.77 15.55 5.23
C ILE A 197 16.26 14.57 6.30
N THR A 198 17.27 13.76 5.99
CA THR A 198 17.85 12.80 6.94
C THR A 198 18.48 13.52 8.14
N ALA A 199 19.18 14.61 7.91
CA ALA A 199 19.80 15.41 8.97
C ALA A 199 18.77 16.09 9.88
N ASP A 200 17.66 16.56 9.32
CA ASP A 200 16.59 17.19 10.08
C ASP A 200 15.78 16.18 10.90
N LEU A 201 15.49 15.00 10.35
CA LEU A 201 14.90 13.88 11.10
C LEU A 201 15.80 13.44 12.28
N ALA A 202 17.11 13.38 12.07
CA ALA A 202 18.07 13.07 13.14
C ALA A 202 18.15 14.14 14.24
N LYS A 203 17.89 15.40 13.93
CA LYS A 203 17.78 16.49 14.94
C LYS A 203 16.49 16.36 15.76
N LEU A 204 15.37 16.06 15.09
CA LEU A 204 14.08 15.88 15.77
C LEU A 204 14.08 14.68 16.73
N SER A 205 14.73 13.57 16.35
CA SER A 205 14.84 12.38 17.21
C SER A 205 15.70 12.58 18.47
N LYS A 206 16.52 13.63 18.53
CA LYS A 206 17.34 13.97 19.71
C LYS A 206 16.68 14.96 20.67
N GLN A 207 15.50 15.49 20.32
CA GLN A 207 14.77 16.47 21.11
C GLN A 207 13.55 15.86 21.84
N GLY A 208 13.26 14.58 21.63
CA GLY A 208 12.27 13.76 22.35
C GLY A 208 12.93 12.71 23.21
#